data_0267d2e68fae9b57e1a07ae5630250bc
#
_entry.id   0267d2e68fae9b57e1a07ae5630250bc
#
_cell.length_a   1.000
_cell.length_b   1.000
_cell.length_c   1.000
_cell.angle_alpha   90.00
_cell.angle_beta   90.00
_cell.angle_gamma   90.00
#
_symmetry.space_group_name_H-M   'P 1'
#
loop_
_entity.id
_entity.type
_entity.pdbx_description
1 polymer ?
#
loop_
_entity_poly.entity_id
_entity_poly.type
_entity_poly.pdbx_seq_one_letter_code
_entity_poly.pdbx_strand_id
1 'polypeptide(L)'
;MTSVAVIGGGLAGITAALRCRDAGAEVTLYEARPKLGGLTHSFRRGDLDVDNGQHVFLRCCTAYQDLLGRLGVADQVTLQDRLDIPVRAPGLTRTARLRRNGLPAPMHLGGSLLRYPLLDTAQRLRFVRAALAMRRLDRTDPAVDARSFGDWLAEQKQDRATIDAMWDLVGIATLNAAAGQASLALAAMVFQVGLLTDPGAADIGWAGVPLQRLHGDAAVRALEIIGATVRVGAKVDVVEPRERRWLVGAKGGEQLVDAVVMAVPPAATERLAPAGSVALEPGYAAKLGTSPIVNVHVVVDRHVLDTPFVAGVGTPIQWVFDRTVQSGLHDGDRRGGQYLAVSVSAADDFIDLPVAALRERLLPDLVALLPAIARAEIVDFFVTREREATFRPAPGSGALRPPATTRAPGLFLAGAWTDTGWPATMEGAVRSGDAAAAALLAHVGPDLAHSKRAHGVRQGVAA
;
A
#
# COMPACT_ATOMS: atom_id res chain seq x y z
N MET A 1 -24.96 23.77 -3.82
CA MET A 1 -23.77 23.11 -3.23
C MET A 1 -23.35 22.06 -4.23
N THR A 2 -22.06 21.99 -4.60
CA THR A 2 -21.57 21.01 -5.57
C THR A 2 -21.71 19.60 -5.03
N SER A 3 -22.36 18.72 -5.79
CA SER A 3 -22.57 17.32 -5.44
C SER A 3 -21.51 16.43 -6.10
N VAL A 4 -20.92 15.51 -5.32
CA VAL A 4 -19.81 14.65 -5.74
C VAL A 4 -20.11 13.20 -5.40
N ALA A 5 -19.99 12.31 -6.36
CA ALA A 5 -19.97 10.87 -6.13
C ALA A 5 -18.52 10.36 -6.11
N VAL A 6 -18.16 9.64 -5.07
CA VAL A 6 -16.90 8.91 -4.98
C VAL A 6 -17.19 7.42 -5.08
N ILE A 7 -16.64 6.72 -6.06
CA ILE A 7 -16.90 5.33 -6.34
C ILE A 7 -15.68 4.50 -5.93
N GLY A 8 -15.83 3.69 -4.87
CA GLY A 8 -14.79 2.87 -4.26
C GLY A 8 -14.36 3.38 -2.89
N GLY A 9 -14.48 2.53 -1.88
CA GLY A 9 -14.21 2.80 -0.46
C GLY A 9 -12.83 2.35 0.01
N GLY A 10 -11.83 2.26 -0.89
CA GLY A 10 -10.43 2.10 -0.54
C GLY A 10 -9.78 3.40 -0.05
N LEU A 11 -8.50 3.37 0.37
CA LEU A 11 -7.81 4.56 0.91
C LEU A 11 -7.85 5.76 -0.05
N ALA A 12 -7.77 5.53 -1.37
CA ALA A 12 -7.88 6.58 -2.38
C ALA A 12 -9.25 7.28 -2.36
N GLY A 13 -10.33 6.49 -2.36
CA GLY A 13 -11.69 7.05 -2.34
C GLY A 13 -12.04 7.67 -0.99
N ILE A 14 -11.64 7.07 0.13
CA ILE A 14 -11.78 7.66 1.47
C ILE A 14 -11.12 9.03 1.51
N THR A 15 -9.86 9.14 1.03
CA THR A 15 -9.13 10.41 0.98
C THR A 15 -9.83 11.44 0.11
N ALA A 16 -10.23 11.05 -1.11
CA ALA A 16 -10.94 11.96 -2.02
C ALA A 16 -12.27 12.46 -1.41
N ALA A 17 -13.04 11.57 -0.76
CA ALA A 17 -14.28 11.92 -0.12
C ALA A 17 -14.09 12.92 1.04
N LEU A 18 -13.10 12.68 1.90
CA LEU A 18 -12.75 13.58 3.00
C LEU A 18 -12.34 14.96 2.47
N ARG A 19 -11.43 15.04 1.48
CA ARG A 19 -10.96 16.31 0.91
C ARG A 19 -12.06 17.10 0.22
N CYS A 20 -12.92 16.44 -0.57
CA CYS A 20 -14.07 17.09 -1.22
C CYS A 20 -15.06 17.63 -0.18
N ARG A 21 -15.31 16.86 0.87
CA ARG A 21 -16.22 17.27 1.93
C ARG A 21 -15.66 18.44 2.77
N ASP A 22 -14.37 18.39 3.12
CA ASP A 22 -13.68 19.47 3.82
C ASP A 22 -13.72 20.79 3.01
N ALA A 23 -13.73 20.71 1.67
CA ALA A 23 -13.91 21.87 0.80
C ALA A 23 -15.36 22.37 0.70
N GLY A 24 -16.36 21.65 1.25
CA GLY A 24 -17.76 22.03 1.29
C GLY A 24 -18.64 21.41 0.20
N ALA A 25 -18.15 20.40 -0.52
CA ALA A 25 -19.00 19.64 -1.44
C ALA A 25 -19.98 18.72 -0.69
N GLU A 26 -21.10 18.41 -1.30
CA GLU A 26 -22.01 17.33 -0.87
C GLU A 26 -21.45 16.01 -1.44
N VAL A 27 -21.04 15.10 -0.56
CA VAL A 27 -20.32 13.88 -0.97
C VAL A 27 -21.13 12.64 -0.66
N THR A 28 -21.30 11.77 -1.67
CA THR A 28 -21.76 10.38 -1.52
C THR A 28 -20.63 9.43 -1.91
N LEU A 29 -20.17 8.60 -0.98
CA LEU A 29 -19.20 7.53 -1.23
C LEU A 29 -19.93 6.20 -1.40
N TYR A 30 -19.67 5.53 -2.53
CA TYR A 30 -20.23 4.21 -2.87
C TYR A 30 -19.14 3.14 -2.74
N GLU A 31 -19.44 2.06 -2.02
CA GLU A 31 -18.58 0.89 -1.91
C GLU A 31 -19.39 -0.39 -2.20
N ALA A 32 -18.85 -1.23 -3.09
CA ALA A 32 -19.50 -2.48 -3.50
C ALA A 32 -19.54 -3.54 -2.38
N ARG A 33 -18.51 -3.55 -1.52
CA ARG A 33 -18.40 -4.46 -0.36
C ARG A 33 -19.19 -3.92 0.83
N PRO A 34 -19.47 -4.74 1.85
CA PRO A 34 -20.22 -4.31 3.03
C PRO A 34 -19.42 -3.42 3.99
N LYS A 35 -18.16 -3.12 3.70
CA LYS A 35 -17.24 -2.33 4.54
C LYS A 35 -16.24 -1.57 3.71
N LEU A 36 -15.77 -0.41 4.23
CA LEU A 36 -14.68 0.37 3.66
C LEU A 36 -13.31 -0.26 3.97
N GLY A 37 -12.26 0.27 3.37
CA GLY A 37 -10.86 -0.12 3.58
C GLY A 37 -10.20 -0.71 2.33
N GLY A 38 -10.95 -1.16 1.33
CA GLY A 38 -10.41 -1.69 0.08
C GLY A 38 -9.49 -2.89 0.33
N LEU A 39 -8.21 -2.77 -0.06
CA LEU A 39 -7.18 -3.79 0.15
C LEU A 39 -6.52 -3.75 1.55
N THR A 40 -6.99 -2.88 2.45
CA THR A 40 -6.47 -2.76 3.83
C THR A 40 -7.60 -3.06 4.83
N HIS A 41 -8.04 -4.31 4.87
CA HIS A 41 -9.16 -4.74 5.70
C HIS A 41 -8.82 -5.98 6.54
N SER A 42 -9.65 -6.25 7.54
CA SER A 42 -9.57 -7.46 8.35
C SER A 42 -10.90 -8.22 8.30
N PHE A 43 -10.85 -9.48 8.66
CA PHE A 43 -12.02 -10.34 8.78
C PHE A 43 -11.89 -11.25 10.00
N ARG A 44 -13.02 -11.78 10.49
CA ARG A 44 -13.03 -12.73 11.60
C ARG A 44 -12.79 -14.16 11.11
N ARG A 45 -11.88 -14.88 11.81
CA ARG A 45 -11.66 -16.32 11.67
C ARG A 45 -11.70 -16.94 13.07
N GLY A 46 -12.83 -17.51 13.42
CA GLY A 46 -13.10 -17.89 14.82
C GLY A 46 -12.97 -16.64 15.72
N ASP A 47 -12.14 -16.72 16.72
CA ASP A 47 -11.90 -15.63 17.69
C ASP A 47 -10.81 -14.65 17.25
N LEU A 48 -10.18 -14.88 16.10
CA LEU A 48 -9.10 -14.02 15.61
C LEU A 48 -9.59 -12.95 14.65
N ASP A 49 -9.07 -11.75 14.81
CA ASP A 49 -9.07 -10.73 13.76
C ASP A 49 -7.87 -10.97 12.84
N VAL A 50 -8.14 -11.22 11.57
CA VAL A 50 -7.14 -11.54 10.56
C VAL A 50 -7.10 -10.43 9.52
N ASP A 51 -5.92 -9.84 9.32
CA ASP A 51 -5.71 -8.89 8.24
C ASP A 51 -5.59 -9.63 6.90
N ASN A 52 -6.14 -9.04 5.83
CA ASN A 52 -6.05 -9.63 4.48
C ASN A 52 -4.60 -9.74 3.99
N GLY A 53 -3.71 -8.90 4.49
CA GLY A 53 -2.28 -8.86 4.24
C GLY A 53 -1.55 -8.04 5.30
N GLN A 54 -0.22 -8.14 5.33
CA GLN A 54 0.58 -7.33 6.23
C GLN A 54 0.92 -6.01 5.59
N HIS A 55 0.58 -4.92 6.26
CA HIS A 55 0.80 -3.58 5.78
C HIS A 55 1.70 -2.82 6.75
N VAL A 56 2.86 -2.43 6.26
CA VAL A 56 3.76 -1.51 6.93
C VAL A 56 3.85 -0.21 6.12
N PHE A 57 4.24 0.85 6.78
CA PHE A 57 4.54 2.13 6.13
C PHE A 57 5.90 2.64 6.61
N LEU A 58 6.47 3.56 5.88
CA LEU A 58 7.72 4.21 6.25
C LEU A 58 7.42 5.64 6.72
N ARG A 59 8.32 6.22 7.52
CA ARG A 59 8.20 7.62 7.96
C ARG A 59 8.04 8.60 6.80
N CYS A 60 8.60 8.31 5.63
CA CYS A 60 8.42 9.13 4.43
C CYS A 60 7.01 9.06 3.81
N CYS A 61 6.14 8.16 4.27
CA CYS A 61 4.74 8.05 3.85
C CYS A 61 3.88 9.12 4.54
N THR A 62 4.13 10.38 4.23
CA THR A 62 3.54 11.52 4.95
C THR A 62 2.06 11.70 4.67
N ALA A 63 1.60 11.48 3.43
CA ALA A 63 0.19 11.58 3.10
C ALA A 63 -0.64 10.50 3.82
N TYR A 64 -0.11 9.29 3.93
CA TYR A 64 -0.75 8.23 4.69
C TYR A 64 -0.83 8.57 6.20
N GLN A 65 0.25 9.11 6.78
CA GLN A 65 0.24 9.56 8.18
C GLN A 65 -0.75 10.71 8.41
N ASP A 66 -0.85 11.65 7.47
CA ASP A 66 -1.87 12.71 7.52
C ASP A 66 -3.29 12.14 7.48
N LEU A 67 -3.53 11.12 6.65
CA LEU A 67 -4.82 10.41 6.65
C LEU A 67 -5.12 9.77 8.01
N LEU A 68 -4.15 9.08 8.63
CA LEU A 68 -4.34 8.50 9.97
C LEU A 68 -4.68 9.58 11.01
N GLY A 69 -4.02 10.73 10.95
CA GLY A 69 -4.36 11.90 11.78
C GLY A 69 -5.78 12.40 11.51
N ARG A 70 -6.18 12.51 10.24
CA ARG A 70 -7.51 12.95 9.85
C ARG A 70 -8.62 11.96 10.26
N LEU A 71 -8.31 10.67 10.31
CA LEU A 71 -9.21 9.61 10.80
C LEU A 71 -9.25 9.53 12.34
N GLY A 72 -8.36 10.22 13.05
CA GLY A 72 -8.27 10.20 14.51
C GLY A 72 -7.71 8.88 15.06
N VAL A 73 -6.81 8.22 14.34
CA VAL A 73 -6.24 6.90 14.69
C VAL A 73 -4.71 6.86 14.64
N ALA A 74 -4.06 8.02 14.63
CA ALA A 74 -2.59 8.09 14.59
C ALA A 74 -1.91 7.44 15.80
N ASP A 75 -2.60 7.36 16.94
CA ASP A 75 -2.15 6.67 18.15
C ASP A 75 -2.30 5.14 18.11
N GLN A 76 -2.99 4.61 17.09
CA GLN A 76 -3.21 3.17 16.90
C GLN A 76 -2.16 2.51 16.00
N VAL A 77 -1.13 3.24 15.64
CA VAL A 77 0.03 2.72 14.91
C VAL A 77 1.29 2.89 15.74
N THR A 78 2.24 2.00 15.53
CA THR A 78 3.60 2.14 16.06
C THR A 78 4.51 2.57 14.92
N LEU A 79 5.30 3.62 15.13
CA LEU A 79 6.36 4.04 14.21
C LEU A 79 7.69 3.96 14.97
N GLN A 80 8.66 3.24 14.40
CA GLN A 80 9.98 3.11 15.00
C GLN A 80 10.62 4.49 15.24
N ASP A 81 11.23 4.66 16.40
CA ASP A 81 12.09 5.84 16.68
C ASP A 81 13.30 5.86 15.74
N ARG A 82 13.76 4.67 15.37
CA ARG A 82 14.93 4.46 14.53
C ARG A 82 14.78 3.16 13.74
N LEU A 83 15.06 3.22 12.43
CA LEU A 83 15.09 2.02 11.59
C LEU A 83 15.92 0.91 12.24
N ASP A 84 15.31 -0.23 12.43
CA ASP A 84 15.94 -1.44 12.93
C ASP A 84 15.22 -2.67 12.33
N ILE A 85 15.87 -3.32 11.37
CA ILE A 85 15.36 -4.52 10.68
C ILE A 85 16.18 -5.71 11.18
N PRO A 86 15.59 -6.61 11.99
CA PRO A 86 16.18 -7.92 12.23
C PRO A 86 16.12 -8.76 10.94
N VAL A 87 17.24 -9.37 10.59
CA VAL A 87 17.37 -10.17 9.35
C VAL A 87 17.83 -11.59 9.71
N ARG A 88 17.17 -12.58 9.13
CA ARG A 88 17.51 -14.01 9.23
C ARG A 88 17.78 -14.58 7.84
N ALA A 89 18.65 -15.56 7.78
CA ALA A 89 18.89 -16.36 6.59
C ALA A 89 19.10 -17.83 7.01
N PRO A 90 18.79 -18.82 6.17
CA PRO A 90 19.11 -20.22 6.45
C PRO A 90 20.59 -20.39 6.79
N GLY A 91 20.89 -21.11 7.87
CA GLY A 91 22.26 -21.33 8.33
C GLY A 91 22.90 -20.17 9.12
N LEU A 92 22.26 -19.02 9.20
CA LEU A 92 22.77 -17.89 10.01
C LEU A 92 22.47 -18.15 11.50
N THR A 93 23.52 -18.29 12.31
CA THR A 93 23.41 -18.62 13.74
C THR A 93 22.92 -17.46 14.60
N ARG A 94 23.10 -16.23 14.15
CA ARG A 94 22.69 -15.00 14.87
C ARG A 94 21.85 -14.12 13.95
N THR A 95 20.87 -13.42 14.53
CA THR A 95 20.10 -12.40 13.82
C THR A 95 21.01 -11.25 13.39
N ALA A 96 21.11 -11.02 12.09
CA ALA A 96 21.72 -9.81 11.56
C ALA A 96 20.75 -8.63 11.75
N ARG A 97 21.27 -7.40 11.70
CA ARG A 97 20.42 -6.21 11.83
C ARG A 97 20.86 -5.12 10.86
N LEU A 98 19.91 -4.52 10.19
CA LEU A 98 20.08 -3.26 9.47
C LEU A 98 19.48 -2.14 10.32
N ARG A 99 20.34 -1.37 10.98
CA ARG A 99 19.94 -0.32 11.90
C ARG A 99 20.62 0.99 11.53
N ARG A 100 19.83 2.06 11.43
CA ARG A 100 20.39 3.40 11.23
C ARG A 100 21.01 3.95 12.48
N ASN A 101 22.05 4.76 12.33
CA ASN A 101 22.64 5.62 13.35
C ASN A 101 22.20 7.09 13.15
N GLY A 102 22.79 8.02 13.87
CA GLY A 102 22.49 9.44 13.78
C GLY A 102 23.21 10.21 12.67
N LEU A 103 23.95 9.54 11.80
CA LEU A 103 24.67 10.21 10.70
C LEU A 103 23.70 10.61 9.58
N PRO A 104 24.03 11.64 8.78
CA PRO A 104 23.25 12.00 7.60
C PRO A 104 23.17 10.85 6.57
N ALA A 105 22.09 10.83 5.78
CA ALA A 105 21.99 9.90 4.65
C ALA A 105 23.04 10.23 3.56
N PRO A 106 23.65 9.23 2.92
CA PRO A 106 23.41 7.80 3.06
C PRO A 106 24.29 7.08 4.12
N MET A 107 25.08 7.80 4.93
CA MET A 107 26.02 7.22 5.89
C MET A 107 25.34 6.60 7.13
N HIS A 108 24.07 6.90 7.37
CA HIS A 108 23.31 6.44 8.54
C HIS A 108 23.22 4.91 8.67
N LEU A 109 23.35 4.16 7.55
CA LEU A 109 23.39 2.69 7.55
C LEU A 109 24.82 2.12 7.55
N GLY A 110 25.85 2.95 7.42
CA GLY A 110 27.25 2.50 7.26
C GLY A 110 27.71 1.59 8.39
N GLY A 111 27.38 1.89 9.63
CA GLY A 111 27.76 1.09 10.80
C GLY A 111 27.16 -0.32 10.79
N SER A 112 25.90 -0.46 10.35
CA SER A 112 25.24 -1.76 10.18
C SER A 112 25.82 -2.51 8.99
N LEU A 113 26.02 -1.83 7.86
CA LEU A 113 26.55 -2.43 6.64
C LEU A 113 27.95 -3.02 6.86
N LEU A 114 28.82 -2.34 7.62
CA LEU A 114 30.16 -2.83 7.97
C LEU A 114 30.12 -4.16 8.74
N ARG A 115 29.09 -4.38 9.54
CA ARG A 115 28.91 -5.58 10.39
C ARG A 115 27.93 -6.59 9.80
N TYR A 116 27.39 -6.32 8.60
CA TYR A 116 26.35 -7.17 8.00
C TYR A 116 26.95 -8.48 7.49
N PRO A 117 26.61 -9.63 8.09
CA PRO A 117 27.32 -10.89 7.83
C PRO A 117 26.99 -11.52 6.49
N LEU A 118 25.94 -11.07 5.82
CA LEU A 118 25.50 -11.60 4.54
C LEU A 118 26.24 -11.02 3.34
N LEU A 119 27.15 -10.06 3.56
CA LEU A 119 27.98 -9.45 2.52
C LEU A 119 29.45 -9.47 2.90
N ASP A 120 30.32 -9.78 1.95
CA ASP A 120 31.76 -9.57 2.08
C ASP A 120 32.16 -8.10 1.86
N THR A 121 33.43 -7.78 2.02
CA THR A 121 33.94 -6.40 1.92
C THR A 121 33.80 -5.85 0.49
N ALA A 122 34.04 -6.68 -0.53
CA ALA A 122 33.93 -6.26 -1.94
C ALA A 122 32.48 -6.00 -2.32
N GLN A 123 31.55 -6.84 -1.85
CA GLN A 123 30.12 -6.67 -2.03
C GLN A 123 29.60 -5.39 -1.36
N ARG A 124 30.03 -5.11 -0.13
CA ARG A 124 29.66 -3.85 0.57
C ARG A 124 30.12 -2.62 -0.21
N LEU A 125 31.35 -2.63 -0.73
CA LEU A 125 31.88 -1.52 -1.52
C LEU A 125 31.10 -1.34 -2.83
N ARG A 126 30.81 -2.43 -3.54
CA ARG A 126 29.97 -2.39 -4.76
C ARG A 126 28.58 -1.89 -4.46
N PHE A 127 27.94 -2.33 -3.36
CA PHE A 127 26.64 -1.86 -2.91
C PHE A 127 26.64 -0.35 -2.65
N VAL A 128 27.61 0.17 -1.91
CA VAL A 128 27.72 1.62 -1.62
C VAL A 128 27.85 2.43 -2.92
N ARG A 129 28.68 1.95 -3.88
CA ARG A 129 28.83 2.63 -5.18
C ARG A 129 27.51 2.65 -5.96
N ALA A 130 26.81 1.54 -6.00
CA ALA A 130 25.50 1.45 -6.65
C ALA A 130 24.46 2.35 -5.96
N ALA A 131 24.43 2.39 -4.63
CA ALA A 131 23.53 3.27 -3.88
C ALA A 131 23.79 4.77 -4.19
N LEU A 132 25.05 5.17 -4.31
CA LEU A 132 25.41 6.53 -4.71
C LEU A 132 25.06 6.82 -6.17
N ALA A 133 25.16 5.84 -7.07
CA ALA A 133 24.72 5.96 -8.46
C ALA A 133 23.17 6.06 -8.53
N MET A 134 22.46 5.22 -7.76
CA MET A 134 20.98 5.26 -7.63
C MET A 134 20.48 6.65 -7.22
N ARG A 135 21.17 7.31 -6.29
CA ARG A 135 20.80 8.65 -5.81
C ARG A 135 20.77 9.72 -6.93
N ARG A 136 21.50 9.49 -8.02
CA ARG A 136 21.64 10.45 -9.15
C ARG A 136 20.71 10.18 -10.31
N LEU A 137 19.95 9.09 -10.29
CA LEU A 137 19.01 8.78 -11.35
C LEU A 137 17.87 9.80 -11.38
N ASP A 138 17.54 10.26 -12.57
CA ASP A 138 16.31 11.03 -12.80
C ASP A 138 15.16 10.04 -12.99
N ARG A 139 14.36 9.89 -11.95
CA ARG A 139 13.19 8.98 -11.96
C ARG A 139 12.02 9.51 -12.80
N THR A 140 12.08 10.75 -13.29
CA THR A 140 11.07 11.33 -14.16
C THR A 140 11.39 11.12 -15.64
N ASP A 141 12.60 10.64 -15.96
CA ASP A 141 13.01 10.29 -17.30
C ASP A 141 12.32 8.98 -17.75
N PRO A 142 11.50 9.02 -18.83
CA PRO A 142 10.89 7.81 -19.39
C PRO A 142 11.90 6.71 -19.77
N ALA A 143 13.13 7.08 -20.15
CA ALA A 143 14.17 6.13 -20.46
C ALA A 143 14.63 5.34 -19.21
N VAL A 144 14.58 5.95 -18.03
CA VAL A 144 14.85 5.27 -16.75
C VAL A 144 13.69 4.34 -16.40
N ASP A 145 12.43 4.74 -16.62
CA ASP A 145 11.27 3.87 -16.39
C ASP A 145 11.26 2.65 -17.32
N ALA A 146 11.68 2.82 -18.58
CA ALA A 146 11.72 1.73 -19.56
C ALA A 146 12.78 0.66 -19.26
N ARG A 147 13.69 0.91 -18.31
CA ARG A 147 14.75 -0.03 -17.92
C ARG A 147 14.34 -0.91 -16.74
N SER A 148 14.83 -2.16 -16.76
CA SER A 148 14.73 -3.06 -15.62
C SER A 148 15.70 -2.63 -14.51
N PHE A 149 15.22 -2.66 -13.27
CA PHE A 149 16.08 -2.45 -12.10
C PHE A 149 17.18 -3.53 -12.01
N GLY A 150 16.87 -4.78 -12.34
CA GLY A 150 17.84 -5.88 -12.34
C GLY A 150 18.97 -5.69 -13.36
N ASP A 151 18.66 -5.23 -14.59
CA ASP A 151 19.67 -4.96 -15.60
C ASP A 151 20.60 -3.83 -15.15
N TRP A 152 20.04 -2.77 -14.56
CA TRP A 152 20.85 -1.71 -13.98
C TRP A 152 21.73 -2.20 -12.84
N LEU A 153 21.21 -3.08 -11.95
CA LEU A 153 22.03 -3.69 -10.89
C LEU A 153 23.17 -4.53 -11.44
N ALA A 154 22.95 -5.27 -12.53
CA ALA A 154 23.99 -6.03 -13.21
C ALA A 154 25.11 -5.12 -13.76
N GLU A 155 24.75 -3.99 -14.40
CA GLU A 155 25.70 -2.96 -14.84
C GLU A 155 26.50 -2.37 -13.65
N GLN A 156 25.85 -2.22 -12.49
CA GLN A 156 26.50 -1.80 -11.25
C GLN A 156 27.28 -2.92 -10.56
N LYS A 157 27.44 -4.08 -11.24
CA LYS A 157 28.21 -5.25 -10.77
C LYS A 157 27.69 -5.80 -9.43
N GLN A 158 26.36 -5.75 -9.23
CA GLN A 158 25.72 -6.38 -8.09
C GLN A 158 25.54 -7.88 -8.39
N ASP A 159 26.06 -8.73 -7.51
CA ASP A 159 25.85 -10.18 -7.59
C ASP A 159 24.51 -10.58 -6.91
N ARG A 160 24.09 -11.82 -7.15
CA ARG A 160 22.80 -12.33 -6.63
C ARG A 160 22.73 -12.22 -5.11
N ALA A 161 23.79 -12.54 -4.39
CA ALA A 161 23.80 -12.47 -2.92
C ALA A 161 23.58 -11.03 -2.43
N THR A 162 24.18 -10.03 -3.08
CA THR A 162 23.97 -8.62 -2.75
C THR A 162 22.55 -8.16 -3.11
N ILE A 163 22.03 -8.64 -4.24
CA ILE A 163 20.64 -8.33 -4.63
C ILE A 163 19.67 -8.86 -3.59
N ASP A 164 19.76 -10.12 -3.21
CA ASP A 164 18.88 -10.75 -2.23
C ASP A 164 18.98 -10.10 -0.84
N ALA A 165 20.22 -9.84 -0.39
CA ALA A 165 20.48 -9.38 0.96
C ALA A 165 20.18 -7.89 1.19
N MET A 166 20.13 -7.06 0.14
CA MET A 166 20.02 -5.61 0.25
C MET A 166 18.92 -5.02 -0.65
N TRP A 167 18.99 -5.32 -1.96
CA TRP A 167 18.09 -4.66 -2.91
C TRP A 167 16.69 -5.27 -2.91
N ASP A 168 16.59 -6.59 -3.00
CA ASP A 168 15.30 -7.29 -2.97
C ASP A 168 14.67 -7.31 -1.56
N LEU A 169 15.48 -7.26 -0.50
CA LEU A 169 14.98 -7.13 0.88
C LEU A 169 13.99 -5.95 1.05
N VAL A 170 14.29 -4.82 0.42
CA VAL A 170 13.45 -3.63 0.42
C VAL A 170 12.59 -3.57 -0.84
N GLY A 171 13.19 -3.86 -1.99
CA GLY A 171 12.56 -3.74 -3.30
C GLY A 171 11.32 -4.61 -3.45
N ILE A 172 11.39 -5.90 -3.15
CA ILE A 172 10.24 -6.80 -3.26
C ILE A 172 9.10 -6.37 -2.32
N ALA A 173 9.43 -6.01 -1.09
CA ALA A 173 8.42 -5.60 -0.09
C ALA A 173 7.67 -4.31 -0.48
N THR A 174 8.30 -3.41 -1.24
CA THR A 174 7.75 -2.11 -1.59
C THR A 174 7.18 -2.05 -3.01
N LEU A 175 7.76 -2.81 -3.93
CA LEU A 175 7.35 -2.84 -5.35
C LEU A 175 6.43 -4.02 -5.67
N ASN A 176 6.42 -5.06 -4.86
CA ASN A 176 5.76 -6.33 -5.15
C ASN A 176 6.27 -6.96 -6.47
N ALA A 177 7.58 -6.82 -6.73
CA ALA A 177 8.28 -7.40 -7.87
C ALA A 177 9.76 -7.60 -7.52
N ALA A 178 10.35 -8.68 -8.01
CA ALA A 178 11.80 -8.87 -7.95
C ALA A 178 12.53 -7.84 -8.83
N ALA A 179 13.79 -7.54 -8.52
CA ALA A 179 14.57 -6.52 -9.22
C ALA A 179 14.53 -6.68 -10.75
N GLY A 180 14.63 -7.92 -11.27
CA GLY A 180 14.62 -8.19 -12.71
C GLY A 180 13.27 -7.87 -13.40
N GLN A 181 12.20 -7.73 -12.65
CA GLN A 181 10.84 -7.47 -13.16
C GLN A 181 10.37 -6.04 -12.88
N ALA A 182 11.11 -5.28 -12.08
CA ALA A 182 10.70 -3.95 -11.63
C ALA A 182 11.29 -2.85 -12.52
N SER A 183 10.51 -1.76 -12.73
CA SER A 183 10.98 -0.51 -13.33
C SER A 183 12.09 0.11 -12.48
N LEU A 184 13.15 0.56 -13.14
CA LEU A 184 14.25 1.28 -12.49
C LEU A 184 13.77 2.62 -11.89
N ALA A 185 12.84 3.31 -12.52
CA ALA A 185 12.30 4.58 -12.01
C ALA A 185 11.54 4.37 -10.70
N LEU A 186 10.69 3.32 -10.62
CA LEU A 186 9.97 2.99 -9.39
C LEU A 186 10.92 2.50 -8.28
N ALA A 187 11.95 1.72 -8.63
CA ALA A 187 13.00 1.35 -7.68
C ALA A 187 13.78 2.57 -7.20
N ALA A 188 14.17 3.48 -8.12
CA ALA A 188 14.85 4.72 -7.75
C ALA A 188 14.01 5.57 -6.79
N MET A 189 12.69 5.65 -7.01
CA MET A 189 11.78 6.32 -6.09
C MET A 189 11.86 5.73 -4.68
N VAL A 190 11.75 4.40 -4.54
CA VAL A 190 11.78 3.70 -3.25
C VAL A 190 13.11 3.97 -2.52
N PHE A 191 14.24 3.77 -3.20
CA PHE A 191 15.55 3.91 -2.56
C PHE A 191 15.93 5.37 -2.31
N GLN A 192 15.67 6.28 -3.24
CA GLN A 192 15.97 7.71 -3.06
C GLN A 192 15.17 8.31 -1.91
N VAL A 193 13.84 8.12 -1.92
CA VAL A 193 12.95 8.70 -0.90
C VAL A 193 13.06 7.97 0.43
N GLY A 194 13.09 6.63 0.40
CA GLY A 194 13.11 5.83 1.62
C GLY A 194 14.47 5.78 2.31
N LEU A 195 15.59 5.75 1.58
CA LEU A 195 16.89 5.42 2.19
C LEU A 195 18.02 6.41 1.91
N LEU A 196 17.98 7.15 0.80
CA LEU A 196 19.18 7.86 0.34
C LEU A 196 19.13 9.38 0.54
N THR A 197 18.00 9.95 0.98
CA THR A 197 17.82 11.40 1.13
C THR A 197 17.71 11.83 2.59
N ASP A 198 16.83 11.21 3.37
CA ASP A 198 16.61 11.50 4.78
C ASP A 198 16.93 10.27 5.63
N PRO A 199 17.75 10.39 6.70
CA PRO A 199 18.12 9.25 7.53
C PRO A 199 16.93 8.60 8.26
N GLY A 200 15.87 9.36 8.56
CA GLY A 200 14.68 8.86 9.24
C GLY A 200 13.62 8.30 8.29
N ALA A 201 13.72 8.57 7.00
CA ALA A 201 12.68 8.27 6.02
C ALA A 201 12.21 6.80 6.00
N ALA A 202 13.14 5.86 6.25
CA ALA A 202 12.88 4.43 6.26
C ALA A 202 12.39 3.86 7.60
N ASP A 203 12.25 4.65 8.65
CA ASP A 203 11.74 4.14 9.94
C ASP A 203 10.38 3.49 9.71
N ILE A 204 10.24 2.22 10.13
CA ILE A 204 9.09 1.38 9.81
C ILE A 204 7.95 1.62 10.80
N GLY A 205 6.74 1.80 10.26
CA GLY A 205 5.52 1.85 11.03
C GLY A 205 4.58 0.68 10.71
N TRP A 206 3.80 0.24 11.70
CA TRP A 206 2.82 -0.82 11.56
C TRP A 206 1.58 -0.58 12.41
N ALA A 207 0.46 -1.18 12.02
CA ALA A 207 -0.79 -1.10 12.76
C ALA A 207 -0.71 -1.83 14.11
N GLY A 208 -1.13 -1.16 15.18
CA GLY A 208 -1.29 -1.73 16.52
C GLY A 208 -2.65 -2.41 16.74
N VAL A 209 -3.58 -2.25 15.79
CA VAL A 209 -4.94 -2.81 15.78
C VAL A 209 -5.22 -3.48 14.44
N PRO A 210 -6.34 -4.23 14.29
CA PRO A 210 -6.75 -4.75 12.99
C PRO A 210 -6.93 -3.63 11.94
N LEU A 211 -6.52 -3.89 10.69
CA LEU A 211 -6.59 -2.90 9.61
C LEU A 211 -8.00 -2.39 9.34
N GLN A 212 -9.03 -3.25 9.52
CA GLN A 212 -10.42 -2.82 9.38
C GLN A 212 -10.76 -1.70 10.37
N ARG A 213 -10.34 -1.85 11.63
CA ARG A 213 -10.56 -0.83 12.68
C ARG A 213 -9.78 0.46 12.38
N LEU A 214 -8.55 0.31 11.90
CA LEU A 214 -7.66 1.43 11.59
C LEU A 214 -8.15 2.25 10.39
N HIS A 215 -8.65 1.61 9.34
CA HIS A 215 -9.02 2.26 8.10
C HIS A 215 -10.53 2.33 7.88
N GLY A 216 -11.18 1.17 7.71
CA GLY A 216 -12.57 1.10 7.29
C GLY A 216 -13.53 1.73 8.30
N ASP A 217 -13.48 1.26 9.54
CA ASP A 217 -14.39 1.73 10.60
C ASP A 217 -14.11 3.19 11.00
N ALA A 218 -12.83 3.57 11.04
CA ALA A 218 -12.44 4.95 11.31
C ALA A 218 -12.89 5.90 10.18
N ALA A 219 -12.80 5.45 8.92
CA ALA A 219 -13.27 6.25 7.78
C ALA A 219 -14.78 6.46 7.78
N VAL A 220 -15.57 5.42 8.09
CA VAL A 220 -17.04 5.57 8.23
C VAL A 220 -17.35 6.64 9.27
N ARG A 221 -16.79 6.54 10.46
CA ARG A 221 -16.99 7.54 11.53
C ARG A 221 -16.58 8.95 11.10
N ALA A 222 -15.40 9.09 10.50
CA ALA A 222 -14.88 10.39 10.08
C ALA A 222 -15.75 11.04 9.00
N LEU A 223 -16.25 10.27 8.03
CA LEU A 223 -17.11 10.72 6.96
C LEU A 223 -18.51 11.12 7.47
N GLU A 224 -19.09 10.32 8.37
CA GLU A 224 -20.38 10.60 8.97
C GLU A 224 -20.35 11.88 9.82
N ILE A 225 -19.30 12.08 10.64
CA ILE A 225 -19.13 13.29 11.46
C ILE A 225 -19.14 14.56 10.61
N ILE A 226 -18.54 14.53 9.43
CA ILE A 226 -18.50 15.69 8.54
C ILE A 226 -19.70 15.76 7.58
N GLY A 227 -20.68 14.84 7.73
CA GLY A 227 -21.94 14.84 6.97
C GLY A 227 -21.77 14.35 5.52
N ALA A 228 -20.83 13.46 5.23
CA ALA A 228 -20.79 12.72 3.98
C ALA A 228 -21.73 11.52 4.05
N THR A 229 -22.35 11.16 2.93
CA THR A 229 -23.18 9.95 2.83
C THR A 229 -22.28 8.76 2.44
N VAL A 230 -22.29 7.69 3.25
CA VAL A 230 -21.57 6.44 2.96
C VAL A 230 -22.57 5.35 2.59
N ARG A 231 -22.41 4.75 1.41
CA ARG A 231 -23.25 3.66 0.90
C ARG A 231 -22.39 2.41 0.68
N VAL A 232 -22.39 1.51 1.65
CA VAL A 232 -21.74 0.20 1.53
C VAL A 232 -22.70 -0.84 0.94
N GLY A 233 -22.17 -1.91 0.33
CA GLY A 233 -22.96 -2.90 -0.41
C GLY A 233 -23.68 -2.30 -1.64
N ALA A 234 -23.25 -1.13 -2.07
CA ALA A 234 -23.83 -0.33 -3.15
C ALA A 234 -22.89 -0.30 -4.35
N LYS A 235 -22.84 -1.42 -5.08
CA LYS A 235 -22.05 -1.52 -6.31
C LYS A 235 -22.62 -0.55 -7.35
N VAL A 236 -21.76 0.31 -7.87
CA VAL A 236 -22.09 1.20 -8.99
C VAL A 236 -21.94 0.39 -10.30
N ASP A 237 -22.95 0.43 -11.12
CA ASP A 237 -22.98 -0.25 -12.42
C ASP A 237 -23.09 0.73 -13.59
N VAL A 238 -23.49 1.98 -13.34
CA VAL A 238 -23.69 3.03 -14.34
C VAL A 238 -22.95 4.30 -13.93
N VAL A 239 -22.17 4.84 -14.86
CA VAL A 239 -21.56 6.18 -14.80
C VAL A 239 -21.71 6.80 -16.19
N GLU A 240 -22.64 7.72 -16.37
CA GLU A 240 -22.95 8.30 -17.67
C GLU A 240 -23.02 9.83 -17.62
N PRO A 241 -22.51 10.52 -18.66
CA PRO A 241 -22.69 11.96 -18.77
C PRO A 241 -24.17 12.29 -19.06
N ARG A 242 -24.69 13.35 -18.39
CA ARG A 242 -26.02 13.91 -18.59
C ARG A 242 -25.90 15.42 -18.63
N GLU A 243 -25.83 15.98 -19.82
CA GLU A 243 -25.56 17.41 -20.06
C GLU A 243 -24.25 17.87 -19.37
N ARG A 244 -24.37 18.63 -18.30
CA ARG A 244 -23.25 19.12 -17.48
C ARG A 244 -23.04 18.34 -16.18
N ARG A 245 -23.78 17.26 -15.99
CA ARG A 245 -23.79 16.42 -14.77
C ARG A 245 -23.48 14.98 -15.11
N TRP A 246 -23.39 14.18 -14.08
CA TRP A 246 -23.12 12.75 -14.16
C TRP A 246 -24.24 11.96 -13.52
N LEU A 247 -24.78 10.97 -14.23
CA LEU A 247 -25.66 9.97 -13.67
C LEU A 247 -24.81 8.85 -13.08
N VAL A 248 -25.01 8.57 -11.79
CA VAL A 248 -24.39 7.44 -11.09
C VAL A 248 -25.50 6.50 -10.64
N GLY A 249 -25.52 5.30 -11.24
CA GLY A 249 -26.47 4.24 -10.91
C GLY A 249 -25.83 3.16 -10.04
N ALA A 250 -26.48 2.86 -8.93
CA ALA A 250 -26.06 1.81 -7.98
C ALA A 250 -27.27 1.05 -7.47
N LYS A 251 -27.05 -0.08 -6.79
CA LYS A 251 -28.09 -0.76 -6.05
C LYS A 251 -28.75 0.22 -5.07
N GLY A 252 -30.02 0.49 -5.24
CA GLY A 252 -30.78 1.44 -4.41
C GLY A 252 -31.14 2.74 -5.11
N GLY A 253 -30.83 2.89 -6.40
CA GLY A 253 -31.28 3.98 -7.26
C GLY A 253 -30.16 4.74 -7.97
N GLU A 254 -30.58 5.75 -8.70
CA GLU A 254 -29.70 6.64 -9.48
C GLU A 254 -29.60 7.99 -8.81
N GLN A 255 -28.44 8.64 -8.98
CA GLN A 255 -28.16 9.99 -8.49
C GLN A 255 -27.51 10.82 -9.58
N LEU A 256 -27.99 12.04 -9.79
CA LEU A 256 -27.32 13.05 -10.61
C LEU A 256 -26.37 13.86 -9.75
N VAL A 257 -25.09 13.93 -10.14
CA VAL A 257 -24.04 14.65 -9.43
C VAL A 257 -23.27 15.57 -10.38
N ASP A 258 -22.61 16.59 -9.83
CA ASP A 258 -21.85 17.55 -10.64
C ASP A 258 -20.47 17.00 -11.01
N ALA A 259 -19.90 16.10 -10.18
CA ALA A 259 -18.62 15.47 -10.46
C ALA A 259 -18.52 14.04 -9.89
N VAL A 260 -17.65 13.24 -10.48
CA VAL A 260 -17.39 11.85 -10.08
C VAL A 260 -15.90 11.61 -9.89
N VAL A 261 -15.53 10.97 -8.78
CA VAL A 261 -14.20 10.37 -8.58
C VAL A 261 -14.32 8.86 -8.66
N MET A 262 -13.72 8.26 -9.69
CA MET A 262 -13.62 6.80 -9.83
C MET A 262 -12.37 6.32 -9.09
N ALA A 263 -12.54 5.79 -7.88
CA ALA A 263 -11.49 5.25 -7.02
C ALA A 263 -11.53 3.72 -6.97
N VAL A 264 -11.68 3.10 -8.12
CA VAL A 264 -11.83 1.65 -8.32
C VAL A 264 -10.62 1.05 -9.05
N PRO A 265 -10.42 -0.29 -9.01
CA PRO A 265 -9.34 -0.94 -9.74
C PRO A 265 -9.41 -0.71 -11.26
N PRO A 266 -8.26 -0.87 -11.98
CA PRO A 266 -8.18 -0.66 -13.44
C PRO A 266 -9.29 -1.36 -14.24
N ALA A 267 -9.52 -2.65 -13.98
CA ALA A 267 -10.56 -3.43 -14.68
C ALA A 267 -11.97 -2.91 -14.42
N ALA A 268 -12.25 -2.39 -13.23
CA ALA A 268 -13.53 -1.77 -12.92
C ALA A 268 -13.66 -0.40 -13.58
N THR A 269 -12.58 0.38 -13.63
CA THR A 269 -12.54 1.65 -14.36
C THR A 269 -12.79 1.45 -15.84
N GLU A 270 -12.12 0.49 -16.47
CA GLU A 270 -12.28 0.17 -17.90
C GLU A 270 -13.74 -0.19 -18.25
N ARG A 271 -14.42 -0.89 -17.34
CA ARG A 271 -15.82 -1.29 -17.52
C ARG A 271 -16.84 -0.16 -17.27
N LEU A 272 -16.57 0.71 -16.28
CA LEU A 272 -17.52 1.73 -15.84
C LEU A 272 -17.35 3.06 -16.56
N ALA A 273 -16.14 3.38 -17.01
CA ALA A 273 -15.88 4.66 -17.67
C ALA A 273 -16.57 4.72 -19.02
N PRO A 274 -17.34 5.79 -19.32
CA PRO A 274 -17.93 5.97 -20.64
C PRO A 274 -16.86 5.97 -21.74
N ALA A 275 -17.20 5.42 -22.90
CA ALA A 275 -16.28 5.31 -24.04
C ALA A 275 -15.63 6.67 -24.35
N GLY A 276 -14.30 6.71 -24.46
CA GLY A 276 -13.53 7.91 -24.78
C GLY A 276 -13.37 8.91 -23.63
N SER A 277 -14.04 8.72 -22.48
CA SER A 277 -13.94 9.60 -21.31
C SER A 277 -12.60 9.54 -20.62
N VAL A 278 -11.97 8.37 -20.62
CA VAL A 278 -10.64 8.13 -20.05
C VAL A 278 -9.68 7.74 -21.17
N ALA A 279 -8.41 8.16 -21.07
CA ALA A 279 -7.38 7.79 -22.05
C ALA A 279 -6.84 6.37 -21.78
N LEU A 280 -7.74 5.40 -21.71
CA LEU A 280 -7.42 3.99 -21.56
C LEU A 280 -7.75 3.25 -22.86
N GLU A 281 -6.78 2.50 -23.38
CA GLU A 281 -7.02 1.62 -24.53
C GLU A 281 -7.79 0.36 -24.08
N PRO A 282 -8.56 -0.27 -24.97
CA PRO A 282 -9.18 -1.56 -24.66
C PRO A 282 -8.14 -2.59 -24.20
N GLY A 283 -8.42 -3.31 -23.12
CA GLY A 283 -7.49 -4.25 -22.52
C GLY A 283 -6.40 -3.59 -21.65
N TYR A 284 -6.60 -2.33 -21.29
CA TYR A 284 -5.66 -1.57 -20.46
C TYR A 284 -5.32 -2.28 -19.14
N ALA A 285 -6.31 -2.81 -18.43
CA ALA A 285 -6.08 -3.49 -17.15
C ALA A 285 -5.16 -4.71 -17.32
N ALA A 286 -5.31 -5.47 -18.39
CA ALA A 286 -4.44 -6.59 -18.71
C ALA A 286 -3.03 -6.13 -19.10
N LYS A 287 -2.91 -5.02 -19.84
CA LYS A 287 -1.62 -4.43 -20.26
C LYS A 287 -0.83 -3.88 -19.06
N LEU A 288 -1.49 -3.19 -18.13
CA LEU A 288 -0.87 -2.74 -16.88
C LEU A 288 -0.46 -3.94 -16.02
N GLY A 289 -1.26 -5.01 -16.05
CA GLY A 289 -1.04 -6.23 -15.31
C GLY A 289 -1.17 -6.07 -13.81
N THR A 290 -1.10 -7.20 -13.11
CA THR A 290 -1.16 -7.24 -11.65
C THR A 290 -0.05 -8.11 -11.07
N SER A 291 0.32 -7.88 -9.84
CA SER A 291 1.26 -8.70 -9.09
C SER A 291 0.59 -9.20 -7.81
N PRO A 292 0.61 -10.54 -7.57
CA PRO A 292 -0.08 -11.14 -6.43
C PRO A 292 0.77 -11.11 -5.17
N ILE A 293 0.08 -11.23 -4.00
CA ILE A 293 0.68 -11.47 -2.70
C ILE A 293 -0.01 -12.66 -2.04
N VAL A 294 0.79 -13.55 -1.46
CA VAL A 294 0.33 -14.64 -0.60
C VAL A 294 0.74 -14.35 0.84
N ASN A 295 -0.20 -14.38 1.76
CA ASN A 295 0.09 -14.32 3.18
C ASN A 295 -0.22 -15.67 3.82
N VAL A 296 0.78 -16.24 4.50
CA VAL A 296 0.65 -17.47 5.27
C VAL A 296 0.52 -17.11 6.74
N HIS A 297 -0.50 -17.63 7.37
CA HIS A 297 -0.82 -17.38 8.77
C HIS A 297 -0.55 -18.65 9.58
N VAL A 298 0.29 -18.54 10.62
CA VAL A 298 0.70 -19.65 11.46
C VAL A 298 0.43 -19.30 12.92
N VAL A 299 -0.44 -20.06 13.56
CA VAL A 299 -0.68 -19.95 15.01
C VAL A 299 0.07 -21.09 15.69
N VAL A 300 0.90 -20.75 16.66
CA VAL A 300 1.69 -21.71 17.44
C VAL A 300 1.34 -21.64 18.92
N ASP A 301 1.59 -22.72 19.65
CA ASP A 301 1.27 -22.89 21.08
C ASP A 301 2.16 -22.06 22.01
N ARG A 302 3.25 -21.50 21.52
CA ARG A 302 4.25 -20.78 22.32
C ARG A 302 4.89 -19.63 21.56
N HIS A 303 5.62 -18.79 22.28
CA HIS A 303 6.39 -17.70 21.73
C HIS A 303 7.64 -18.19 20.96
N VAL A 304 7.81 -17.75 19.70
CA VAL A 304 8.89 -18.18 18.78
C VAL A 304 9.61 -17.02 18.10
N LEU A 305 9.06 -15.80 18.19
CA LEU A 305 9.60 -14.58 17.59
C LEU A 305 9.58 -13.43 18.60
N ASP A 306 10.76 -12.95 19.03
CA ASP A 306 10.93 -11.92 20.08
C ASP A 306 10.85 -10.47 19.55
N THR A 307 10.65 -10.29 18.24
CA THR A 307 10.60 -8.96 17.61
C THR A 307 9.27 -8.79 16.88
N PRO A 308 8.79 -7.54 16.69
CA PRO A 308 7.53 -7.31 15.98
C PRO A 308 7.51 -7.89 14.57
N PHE A 309 8.68 -8.00 13.96
CA PHE A 309 8.88 -8.62 12.66
C PHE A 309 10.34 -9.06 12.47
N VAL A 310 10.55 -9.89 11.48
CA VAL A 310 11.87 -10.29 10.98
C VAL A 310 11.83 -10.43 9.46
N ALA A 311 12.89 -10.01 8.79
CA ALA A 311 13.06 -10.21 7.37
C ALA A 311 13.86 -11.49 7.08
N GLY A 312 13.46 -12.25 6.05
CA GLY A 312 14.15 -13.42 5.54
C GLY A 312 14.97 -13.09 4.29
N VAL A 313 16.17 -13.64 4.20
CA VAL A 313 17.07 -13.53 3.04
C VAL A 313 17.47 -14.93 2.58
N GLY A 314 17.54 -15.16 1.25
CA GLY A 314 17.87 -16.46 0.68
C GLY A 314 16.79 -17.53 0.87
N THR A 315 15.56 -17.12 0.98
CA THR A 315 14.37 -17.96 1.18
C THR A 315 13.14 -17.27 0.54
N PRO A 316 12.11 -18.02 0.14
CA PRO A 316 10.85 -17.44 -0.33
C PRO A 316 10.13 -16.59 0.74
N ILE A 317 10.41 -16.82 2.01
CA ILE A 317 9.83 -16.07 3.13
C ILE A 317 10.55 -14.74 3.27
N GLN A 318 9.89 -13.67 2.86
CA GLN A 318 10.48 -12.34 2.84
C GLN A 318 10.33 -11.63 4.19
N TRP A 319 9.13 -11.71 4.79
CA TRP A 319 8.85 -11.06 6.07
C TRP A 319 7.94 -11.92 6.94
N VAL A 320 8.23 -11.96 8.22
CA VAL A 320 7.40 -12.59 9.25
C VAL A 320 7.04 -11.53 10.28
N PHE A 321 5.77 -11.37 10.57
CA PHE A 321 5.24 -10.41 11.53
C PHE A 321 4.59 -11.12 12.71
N ASP A 322 4.83 -10.66 13.92
CA ASP A 322 4.03 -11.01 15.09
C ASP A 322 2.74 -10.19 15.08
N ARG A 323 1.62 -10.89 14.94
CA ARG A 323 0.27 -10.29 14.92
C ARG A 323 -0.57 -10.73 16.12
N THR A 324 0.05 -11.24 17.15
CA THR A 324 -0.61 -11.84 18.32
C THR A 324 -1.55 -10.84 19.01
N VAL A 325 -1.07 -9.67 19.33
CA VAL A 325 -1.87 -8.63 20.01
C VAL A 325 -2.98 -8.12 19.09
N GLN A 326 -2.66 -7.81 17.85
CA GLN A 326 -3.61 -7.22 16.90
C GLN A 326 -4.73 -8.20 16.51
N SER A 327 -4.47 -9.50 16.58
CA SER A 327 -5.48 -10.52 16.28
C SER A 327 -6.45 -10.81 17.43
N GLY A 328 -6.14 -10.35 18.66
CA GLY A 328 -6.88 -10.70 19.85
C GLY A 328 -6.58 -12.14 20.38
N LEU A 329 -5.49 -12.76 19.93
CA LEU A 329 -5.15 -14.14 20.35
C LEU A 329 -5.03 -14.30 21.87
N HIS A 330 -4.57 -13.25 22.57
CA HIS A 330 -4.40 -13.29 24.03
C HIS A 330 -5.69 -13.12 24.82
N ASP A 331 -6.77 -12.67 24.17
CA ASP A 331 -8.07 -12.43 24.81
C ASP A 331 -8.91 -13.72 24.91
N GLY A 332 -8.49 -14.80 24.21
CA GLY A 332 -9.18 -16.08 24.14
C GLY A 332 -8.52 -17.23 24.94
N ASP A 333 -8.98 -18.47 24.69
CA ASP A 333 -8.53 -19.70 25.35
C ASP A 333 -7.07 -20.11 25.04
N ARG A 334 -6.43 -19.44 24.06
CA ARG A 334 -5.07 -19.77 23.58
C ARG A 334 -3.98 -18.87 24.21
N ARG A 335 -4.09 -18.61 25.52
CA ARG A 335 -3.09 -17.84 26.27
C ARG A 335 -1.71 -18.49 26.19
N GLY A 336 -0.70 -17.70 25.80
CA GLY A 336 0.69 -18.17 25.67
C GLY A 336 1.11 -18.57 24.27
N GLY A 337 0.20 -18.65 23.30
CA GLY A 337 0.50 -18.86 21.90
C GLY A 337 1.00 -17.60 21.18
N GLN A 338 1.46 -17.78 19.94
CA GLN A 338 1.84 -16.65 19.08
C GLN A 338 1.22 -16.80 17.68
N TYR A 339 0.78 -15.70 17.11
CA TYR A 339 0.25 -15.65 15.74
C TYR A 339 1.24 -14.93 14.83
N LEU A 340 1.79 -15.70 13.89
CA LEU A 340 2.73 -15.21 12.88
C LEU A 340 2.02 -15.01 11.54
N ALA A 341 2.22 -13.87 10.93
CA ALA A 341 1.82 -13.61 9.55
C ALA A 341 3.05 -13.48 8.67
N VAL A 342 3.15 -14.37 7.69
CA VAL A 342 4.25 -14.46 6.73
C VAL A 342 3.81 -13.83 5.43
N SER A 343 4.55 -12.84 4.93
CA SER A 343 4.27 -12.20 3.65
C SER A 343 5.20 -12.70 2.56
N VAL A 344 4.61 -13.12 1.44
CA VAL A 344 5.30 -13.50 0.20
C VAL A 344 4.76 -12.61 -0.92
N SER A 345 5.53 -11.58 -1.27
CA SER A 345 5.25 -10.69 -2.39
C SER A 345 5.82 -11.25 -3.69
N ALA A 346 5.41 -10.71 -4.85
CA ALA A 346 5.72 -11.24 -6.18
C ALA A 346 5.42 -12.75 -6.26
N ALA A 347 4.24 -13.13 -5.77
CA ALA A 347 3.88 -14.50 -5.47
C ALA A 347 3.30 -15.26 -6.67
N ASP A 348 3.75 -14.96 -7.91
CA ASP A 348 3.25 -15.60 -9.12
C ASP A 348 3.37 -17.14 -9.05
N ASP A 349 4.47 -17.66 -8.48
CA ASP A 349 4.71 -19.10 -8.33
C ASP A 349 3.93 -19.77 -7.19
N PHE A 350 3.25 -18.98 -6.35
CA PHE A 350 2.58 -19.45 -5.13
C PHE A 350 1.06 -19.25 -5.14
N ILE A 351 0.57 -18.28 -5.91
CA ILE A 351 -0.82 -17.78 -5.81
C ILE A 351 -1.87 -18.85 -6.06
N ASP A 352 -1.59 -19.81 -6.94
CA ASP A 352 -2.51 -20.87 -7.33
C ASP A 352 -2.30 -22.19 -6.58
N LEU A 353 -1.23 -22.30 -5.79
CA LEU A 353 -0.94 -23.53 -5.06
C LEU A 353 -1.99 -23.80 -3.98
N PRO A 354 -2.44 -25.06 -3.79
CA PRO A 354 -3.28 -25.44 -2.66
C PRO A 354 -2.62 -25.15 -1.31
N VAL A 355 -3.42 -24.94 -0.26
CA VAL A 355 -2.90 -24.64 1.09
C VAL A 355 -1.92 -25.71 1.59
N ALA A 356 -2.20 -27.00 1.31
CA ALA A 356 -1.32 -28.11 1.68
C ALA A 356 0.06 -27.99 1.00
N ALA A 357 0.10 -27.68 -0.30
CA ALA A 357 1.35 -27.47 -1.04
C ALA A 357 2.12 -26.24 -0.56
N LEU A 358 1.42 -25.14 -0.24
CA LEU A 358 2.05 -23.96 0.38
C LEU A 358 2.65 -24.29 1.74
N ARG A 359 1.96 -25.08 2.56
CA ARG A 359 2.48 -25.54 3.85
C ARG A 359 3.73 -26.40 3.67
N GLU A 360 3.68 -27.38 2.80
CA GLU A 360 4.81 -28.25 2.50
C GLU A 360 6.03 -27.48 2.01
N ARG A 361 5.83 -26.49 1.15
CA ARG A 361 6.91 -25.70 0.55
C ARG A 361 7.47 -24.63 1.49
N LEU A 362 6.63 -23.93 2.27
CA LEU A 362 7.06 -22.75 3.04
C LEU A 362 7.35 -23.02 4.52
N LEU A 363 6.75 -24.08 5.11
CA LEU A 363 6.97 -24.37 6.52
C LEU A 363 8.42 -24.78 6.85
N PRO A 364 9.13 -25.59 6.03
CA PRO A 364 10.54 -25.87 6.26
C PRO A 364 11.41 -24.60 6.23
N ASP A 365 11.14 -23.68 5.32
CA ASP A 365 11.84 -22.39 5.24
C ASP A 365 11.56 -21.52 6.46
N LEU A 366 10.32 -21.51 6.94
CA LEU A 366 9.95 -20.79 8.16
C LEU A 366 10.65 -21.35 9.39
N VAL A 367 10.76 -22.66 9.50
CA VAL A 367 11.52 -23.34 10.57
C VAL A 367 13.03 -23.02 10.46
N ALA A 368 13.57 -22.98 9.26
CA ALA A 368 14.98 -22.62 9.04
C ALA A 368 15.28 -21.17 9.47
N LEU A 369 14.33 -20.24 9.25
CA LEU A 369 14.45 -18.84 9.71
C LEU A 369 14.22 -18.70 11.21
N LEU A 370 13.24 -19.43 11.76
CA LEU A 370 12.81 -19.38 13.15
C LEU A 370 12.88 -20.79 13.77
N PRO A 371 14.07 -21.28 14.17
CA PRO A 371 14.23 -22.65 14.67
C PRO A 371 13.40 -23.00 15.92
N ALA A 372 12.94 -22.00 16.66
CA ALA A 372 12.03 -22.21 17.78
C ALA A 372 10.70 -22.86 17.38
N ILE A 373 10.24 -22.68 16.13
CA ILE A 373 9.02 -23.30 15.58
C ILE A 373 9.13 -24.83 15.54
N ALA A 374 10.33 -25.39 15.37
CA ALA A 374 10.53 -26.84 15.38
C ALA A 374 10.11 -27.50 16.70
N ARG A 375 10.02 -26.71 17.79
CA ARG A 375 9.62 -27.17 19.14
C ARG A 375 8.22 -26.73 19.51
N ALA A 376 7.52 -26.02 18.64
CA ALA A 376 6.16 -25.53 18.84
C ALA A 376 5.15 -26.46 18.16
N GLU A 377 3.98 -26.56 18.74
CA GLU A 377 2.82 -27.13 18.07
C GLU A 377 2.19 -26.08 17.14
N ILE A 378 1.97 -26.45 15.89
CA ILE A 378 1.24 -25.59 14.95
C ILE A 378 -0.25 -25.84 15.16
N VAL A 379 -0.90 -24.89 15.83
CA VAL A 379 -2.32 -24.96 16.20
C VAL A 379 -3.23 -24.66 15.02
N ASP A 380 -2.84 -23.70 14.15
CA ASP A 380 -3.56 -23.39 12.92
C ASP A 380 -2.59 -22.95 11.83
N PHE A 381 -2.93 -23.28 10.58
CA PHE A 381 -2.21 -22.87 9.37
C PHE A 381 -3.21 -22.58 8.28
N PHE A 382 -3.27 -21.33 7.83
CA PHE A 382 -4.16 -20.90 6.74
C PHE A 382 -3.51 -19.83 5.86
N VAL A 383 -4.15 -19.49 4.76
CA VAL A 383 -3.59 -18.62 3.73
C VAL A 383 -4.62 -17.61 3.26
N THR A 384 -4.21 -16.36 3.13
CA THR A 384 -4.93 -15.34 2.37
C THR A 384 -4.20 -15.03 1.07
N ARG A 385 -4.96 -14.69 0.03
CA ARG A 385 -4.44 -14.43 -1.32
C ARG A 385 -5.01 -13.15 -1.87
N GLU A 386 -4.13 -12.23 -2.24
CA GLU A 386 -4.49 -11.05 -3.00
C GLU A 386 -3.94 -11.19 -4.41
N ARG A 387 -4.79 -11.62 -5.35
CA ARG A 387 -4.41 -11.86 -6.75
C ARG A 387 -4.05 -10.58 -7.50
N GLU A 388 -4.69 -9.50 -7.14
CA GLU A 388 -4.53 -8.16 -7.71
C GLU A 388 -4.05 -7.19 -6.61
N ALA A 389 -2.99 -7.58 -5.87
CA ALA A 389 -2.51 -6.78 -4.73
C ALA A 389 -1.97 -5.41 -5.20
N THR A 390 -1.24 -5.38 -6.31
CA THR A 390 -0.70 -4.17 -6.92
C THR A 390 -0.83 -4.25 -8.44
N PHE A 391 -0.73 -3.10 -9.14
CA PHE A 391 -0.36 -3.16 -10.55
C PHE A 391 1.05 -3.75 -10.68
N ARG A 392 1.38 -4.33 -11.84
CA ARG A 392 2.72 -4.87 -12.09
C ARG A 392 3.68 -3.71 -12.37
N PRO A 393 4.67 -3.46 -11.51
CA PRO A 393 5.58 -2.32 -11.66
C PRO A 393 6.70 -2.62 -12.68
N ALA A 394 6.31 -3.14 -13.84
CA ALA A 394 7.24 -3.55 -14.89
C ALA A 394 7.95 -2.34 -15.53
N PRO A 395 9.09 -2.55 -16.21
CA PRO A 395 9.70 -1.54 -17.05
C PRO A 395 8.69 -0.90 -18.01
N GLY A 396 8.62 0.43 -18.07
CA GLY A 396 7.68 1.19 -18.87
C GLY A 396 6.27 1.33 -18.28
N SER A 397 6.02 0.78 -17.09
CA SER A 397 4.69 0.88 -16.44
C SER A 397 4.30 2.31 -16.08
N GLY A 398 5.26 3.22 -15.88
CA GLY A 398 4.99 4.64 -15.61
C GLY A 398 4.19 5.30 -16.74
N ALA A 399 4.52 5.01 -17.99
CA ALA A 399 3.82 5.54 -19.16
C ALA A 399 2.38 5.02 -19.30
N LEU A 400 2.05 3.91 -18.64
CA LEU A 400 0.69 3.37 -18.63
C LEU A 400 -0.20 3.98 -17.56
N ARG A 401 0.35 4.69 -16.59
CA ARG A 401 -0.39 5.20 -15.44
C ARG A 401 -1.04 6.55 -15.76
N PRO A 402 -2.38 6.65 -15.77
CA PRO A 402 -3.06 7.88 -16.10
C PRO A 402 -2.97 8.91 -14.96
N PRO A 403 -3.02 10.21 -15.26
CA PRO A 403 -3.21 11.25 -14.26
C PRO A 403 -4.59 11.18 -13.62
N ALA A 404 -4.81 11.96 -12.56
CA ALA A 404 -6.12 12.07 -11.91
C ALA A 404 -7.19 12.70 -12.81
N THR A 405 -6.81 13.56 -13.76
CA THR A 405 -7.71 14.20 -14.73
C THR A 405 -8.05 13.25 -15.88
N THR A 406 -9.26 13.37 -16.42
CA THR A 406 -9.71 12.60 -17.58
C THR A 406 -10.02 13.52 -18.76
N ARG A 407 -10.41 12.91 -19.90
CA ARG A 407 -10.89 13.68 -21.08
C ARG A 407 -12.30 14.23 -20.89
N ALA A 408 -13.05 13.68 -19.94
CA ALA A 408 -14.43 14.10 -19.69
C ALA A 408 -14.48 15.09 -18.49
N PRO A 409 -14.97 16.32 -18.70
CA PRO A 409 -15.10 17.29 -17.62
C PRO A 409 -15.96 16.74 -16.47
N GLY A 410 -15.51 16.93 -15.22
CA GLY A 410 -16.20 16.45 -14.03
C GLY A 410 -15.98 14.96 -13.69
N LEU A 411 -15.18 14.21 -14.46
CA LEU A 411 -14.78 12.84 -14.16
C LEU A 411 -13.30 12.79 -13.80
N PHE A 412 -12.98 12.17 -12.66
CA PHE A 412 -11.62 12.06 -12.14
C PHE A 412 -11.28 10.63 -11.72
N LEU A 413 -10.00 10.29 -11.75
CA LEU A 413 -9.48 8.97 -11.36
C LEU A 413 -8.69 9.05 -10.06
N ALA A 414 -8.86 8.04 -9.21
CA ALA A 414 -8.02 7.80 -8.05
C ALA A 414 -7.70 6.30 -7.93
N GLY A 415 -6.64 5.98 -7.24
CA GLY A 415 -6.16 4.61 -7.01
C GLY A 415 -4.65 4.57 -7.09
N ALA A 416 -4.01 3.66 -6.36
CA ALA A 416 -2.55 3.53 -6.35
C ALA A 416 -1.96 3.20 -7.74
N TRP A 417 -2.77 2.82 -8.69
CA TRP A 417 -2.41 2.54 -10.09
C TRP A 417 -2.35 3.80 -10.98
N THR A 418 -2.87 4.95 -10.53
CA THR A 418 -2.74 6.23 -11.25
C THR A 418 -1.35 6.82 -11.05
N ASP A 419 -0.96 7.79 -11.89
CA ASP A 419 0.35 8.41 -11.80
C ASP A 419 0.44 9.35 -10.59
N THR A 420 1.10 8.87 -9.55
CA THR A 420 1.39 9.61 -8.30
C THR A 420 2.88 9.79 -8.07
N GLY A 421 3.72 9.27 -8.96
CA GLY A 421 5.15 9.14 -8.76
C GLY A 421 5.55 8.12 -7.69
N TRP A 422 4.58 7.39 -7.09
CA TRP A 422 4.78 6.36 -6.08
C TRP A 422 4.40 4.97 -6.59
N PRO A 423 5.00 3.88 -6.06
CA PRO A 423 4.51 2.53 -6.34
C PRO A 423 3.12 2.29 -5.74
N ALA A 424 2.53 1.12 -6.01
CA ALA A 424 1.22 0.74 -5.47
C ALA A 424 1.30 0.44 -3.97
N THR A 425 1.23 1.48 -3.17
CA THR A 425 1.31 1.47 -1.70
C THR A 425 0.14 2.21 -1.09
N MET A 426 -0.04 2.12 0.24
CA MET A 426 -1.01 2.93 0.98
C MET A 426 -0.75 4.43 0.75
N GLU A 427 0.50 4.85 0.74
CA GLU A 427 0.91 6.23 0.41
C GLU A 427 0.48 6.62 -1.01
N GLY A 428 0.76 5.77 -2.02
CA GLY A 428 0.34 6.01 -3.39
C GLY A 428 -1.18 6.11 -3.54
N ALA A 429 -1.93 5.29 -2.80
CA ALA A 429 -3.40 5.35 -2.80
C ALA A 429 -3.92 6.68 -2.21
N VAL A 430 -3.39 7.11 -1.06
CA VAL A 430 -3.78 8.38 -0.43
C VAL A 430 -3.44 9.57 -1.33
N ARG A 431 -2.21 9.61 -1.87
CA ARG A 431 -1.79 10.67 -2.82
C ARG A 431 -2.67 10.74 -4.05
N SER A 432 -3.13 9.61 -4.56
CA SER A 432 -4.04 9.59 -5.71
C SER A 432 -5.41 10.18 -5.37
N GLY A 433 -5.91 9.93 -4.16
CA GLY A 433 -7.13 10.54 -3.64
C GLY A 433 -7.00 12.04 -3.47
N ASP A 434 -5.87 12.51 -2.92
CA ASP A 434 -5.54 13.94 -2.82
C ASP A 434 -5.46 14.60 -4.20
N ALA A 435 -4.80 13.96 -5.17
CA ALA A 435 -4.67 14.48 -6.53
C ALA A 435 -6.04 14.56 -7.25
N ALA A 436 -6.89 13.55 -7.12
CA ALA A 436 -8.22 13.54 -7.69
C ALA A 436 -9.12 14.62 -7.07
N ALA A 437 -9.08 14.77 -5.75
CA ALA A 437 -9.82 15.83 -5.06
C ALA A 437 -9.33 17.22 -5.46
N ALA A 438 -8.03 17.43 -5.53
CA ALA A 438 -7.45 18.72 -5.96
C ALA A 438 -7.87 19.09 -7.40
N ALA A 439 -7.82 18.13 -8.33
CA ALA A 439 -8.25 18.32 -9.70
C ALA A 439 -9.76 18.62 -9.80
N LEU A 440 -10.58 17.89 -9.02
CA LEU A 440 -12.02 18.13 -8.94
C LEU A 440 -12.32 19.53 -8.39
N LEU A 441 -11.69 19.92 -7.30
CA LEU A 441 -11.89 21.24 -6.69
C LEU A 441 -11.44 22.38 -7.58
N ALA A 442 -10.38 22.20 -8.37
CA ALA A 442 -9.97 23.17 -9.38
C ALA A 442 -11.03 23.31 -10.49
N HIS A 443 -11.68 22.21 -10.88
CA HIS A 443 -12.74 22.21 -11.89
C HIS A 443 -14.03 22.90 -11.41
N VAL A 444 -14.46 22.64 -10.16
CA VAL A 444 -15.73 23.17 -9.60
C VAL A 444 -15.53 24.38 -8.68
N GLY A 445 -14.29 24.80 -8.45
CA GLY A 445 -13.93 25.84 -7.48
C GLY A 445 -14.69 27.16 -7.60
N PRO A 446 -15.00 27.69 -8.80
CA PRO A 446 -15.81 28.90 -8.94
C PRO A 446 -17.21 28.75 -8.30
N ASP A 447 -17.83 27.59 -8.44
CA ASP A 447 -19.19 27.32 -7.94
C ASP A 447 -19.23 27.16 -6.42
N LEU A 448 -18.20 26.53 -5.82
CA LEU A 448 -18.08 26.40 -4.35
C LEU A 448 -17.87 27.77 -3.67
N ALA A 449 -17.12 28.68 -4.27
CA ALA A 449 -16.88 30.01 -3.74
C ALA A 449 -18.17 30.87 -3.74
N HIS A 450 -19.03 30.74 -4.75
CA HIS A 450 -20.33 31.42 -4.83
C HIS A 450 -21.32 30.88 -3.78
N SER A 451 -21.33 29.57 -3.53
CA SER A 451 -22.19 28.95 -2.51
C SER A 451 -21.87 29.42 -1.08
N LYS A 452 -20.60 29.59 -0.74
CA LYS A 452 -20.18 30.14 0.57
C LYS A 452 -20.62 31.60 0.76
N ARG A 453 -20.58 32.44 -0.28
CA ARG A 453 -21.09 33.82 -0.24
C ARG A 453 -22.59 33.89 -0.06
N ALA A 454 -23.35 33.02 -0.71
CA ALA A 454 -24.81 33.00 -0.60
C ALA A 454 -25.32 32.57 0.81
N HIS A 455 -24.60 31.73 1.53
CA HIS A 455 -24.93 31.32 2.90
C HIS A 455 -24.47 32.34 3.96
N GLY A 456 -23.35 33.02 3.74
CA GLY A 456 -22.84 34.08 4.63
C GLY A 456 -23.76 35.31 4.67
N VAL A 457 -24.47 35.62 3.57
CA VAL A 457 -25.41 36.75 3.50
C VAL A 457 -26.73 36.46 4.21
N ARG A 458 -27.12 35.19 4.40
CA ARG A 458 -28.35 34.84 5.14
C ARG A 458 -28.19 34.83 6.66
N GLN A 459 -27.00 34.80 7.20
CA GLN A 459 -26.75 34.87 8.65
C GLN A 459 -26.49 36.29 9.17
N GLY A 460 -26.42 37.27 8.29
CA GLY A 460 -26.15 38.67 8.63
C GLY A 460 -27.40 39.61 8.69
N VAL A 461 -28.61 39.06 8.59
CA VAL A 461 -29.86 39.85 8.60
C VAL A 461 -30.81 39.39 9.71
N ALA A 462 -30.30 38.88 10.81
CA ALA A 462 -31.06 38.66 12.04
C ALA A 462 -30.17 39.04 13.24
N ALA A 463 -30.06 40.36 13.45
CA ALA A 463 -29.60 40.97 14.70
C ALA A 463 -30.32 42.31 14.83
#